data_71f929aaf54fa72694f7794dd6d3e853
#
_entry.id   71f929aaf54fa72694f7794dd6d3e853
#
_cell.length_a   1.000
_cell.length_b   1.000
_cell.length_c   1.000
_cell.angle_alpha   90.00
_cell.angle_beta   90.00
_cell.angle_gamma   90.00
#
_symmetry.space_group_name_H-M   'P 1'
#
loop_
_entity.id
_entity.type
_entity.pdbx_description
1 polymer ?
#
loop_
_entity_poly.entity_id
_entity_poly.type
_entity_poly.pdbx_seq_one_letter_code
_entity_poly.pdbx_strand_id
1 'polypeptide(L)' 'MIERIAVDPNVHFGKPFIAGTRITVQSVLELLDEGLSFDEIIKDYYPDLAIPDIQACIQYAIALVAAEEIHLTAVPA' A
#
# COMPACT_ATOMS: atom_id res chain seq x y z
N MET A 1 -3.17 -9.38 -10.04
CA MET A 1 -3.88 -8.24 -9.43
C MET A 1 -4.03 -8.46 -7.93
N ILE A 2 -3.96 -7.41 -7.16
CA ILE A 2 -4.05 -7.50 -5.71
C ILE A 2 -5.48 -7.20 -5.30
N GLU A 3 -6.20 -8.22 -4.89
CA GLU A 3 -7.66 -8.14 -4.68
C GLU A 3 -8.11 -7.10 -3.67
N ARG A 4 -7.30 -6.87 -2.64
CA ARG A 4 -7.69 -5.97 -1.55
C ARG A 4 -7.41 -4.51 -1.85
N ILE A 5 -6.76 -4.22 -2.95
CA ILE A 5 -6.40 -2.85 -3.32
C ILE A 5 -7.30 -2.39 -4.46
N ALA A 6 -7.87 -1.21 -4.30
CA ALA A 6 -8.75 -0.60 -5.30
C ALA A 6 -8.16 0.73 -5.76
N VAL A 7 -8.48 1.11 -6.98
CA VAL A 7 -8.14 2.42 -7.53
C VAL A 7 -9.41 2.95 -8.21
N ASP A 8 -9.87 4.11 -7.78
CA ASP A 8 -11.05 4.74 -8.32
C ASP A 8 -10.75 6.22 -8.54
N PRO A 9 -10.89 6.74 -9.77
CA PRO A 9 -10.59 8.16 -10.04
C PRO A 9 -11.40 9.13 -9.19
N ASN A 10 -12.54 8.69 -8.68
CA ASN A 10 -13.42 9.53 -7.87
C ASN A 10 -13.19 9.37 -6.37
N VAL A 11 -12.26 8.51 -5.98
CA VAL A 11 -11.95 8.25 -4.57
C VAL A 11 -10.46 8.53 -4.36
N HIS A 12 -10.16 9.38 -3.38
CA HIS A 12 -8.79 9.75 -3.04
C HIS A 12 -7.97 10.22 -4.25
N PHE A 13 -8.63 10.92 -5.18
CA PHE A 13 -7.96 11.43 -6.39
C PHE A 13 -7.27 10.35 -7.22
N GLY A 14 -7.83 9.15 -7.22
CA GLY A 14 -7.25 8.03 -7.97
C GLY A 14 -6.10 7.33 -7.28
N LYS A 15 -5.80 7.65 -6.04
CA LYS A 15 -4.75 6.95 -5.31
C LYS A 15 -5.22 5.56 -4.89
N PRO A 16 -4.34 4.57 -4.87
CA PRO A 16 -4.71 3.23 -4.42
C PRO A 16 -5.10 3.23 -2.94
N PHE A 17 -6.13 2.48 -2.63
CA PHE A 17 -6.63 2.37 -1.26
C PHE A 17 -7.12 0.96 -0.99
N ILE A 18 -7.28 0.63 0.29
CA ILE A 18 -7.79 -0.68 0.68
C ILE A 18 -9.29 -0.71 0.42
N ALA A 19 -9.73 -1.66 -0.40
CA ALA A 19 -11.12 -1.78 -0.82
C ALA A 19 -12.07 -1.81 0.39
N GLY A 20 -13.16 -1.07 0.29
CA GLY A 20 -14.12 -0.98 1.38
C GLY A 20 -13.74 -0.03 2.50
N THR A 21 -12.62 0.68 2.39
CA THR A 21 -12.16 1.61 3.40
C THR A 21 -11.78 2.94 2.77
N ARG A 22 -11.44 3.92 3.62
CA ARG A 22 -10.87 5.19 3.16
C ARG A 22 -9.37 5.24 3.44
N ILE A 23 -8.76 4.10 3.68
CA ILE A 23 -7.34 4.00 4.04
C ILE A 23 -6.52 3.80 2.78
N THR A 24 -5.63 4.74 2.50
CA THR A 24 -4.78 4.65 1.30
C THR A 24 -3.60 3.72 1.56
N VAL A 25 -3.10 3.13 0.47
CA VAL A 25 -1.88 2.32 0.52
C VAL A 25 -0.73 3.16 1.04
N GLN A 26 -0.63 4.40 0.59
CA GLN A 26 0.43 5.30 1.03
C GLN A 26 0.43 5.48 2.55
N SER A 27 -0.74 5.68 3.16
CA SER A 27 -0.84 5.85 4.61
C SER A 27 -0.30 4.66 5.37
N VAL A 28 -0.63 3.46 4.91
CA VAL A 28 -0.14 2.23 5.54
C VAL A 28 1.37 2.11 5.39
N LEU A 29 1.87 2.36 4.19
CA LEU A 29 3.32 2.26 3.93
C LEU A 29 4.10 3.27 4.75
N GLU A 30 3.57 4.47 4.94
CA GLU A 30 4.22 5.49 5.76
C GLU A 30 4.34 5.04 7.22
N LEU A 31 3.32 4.38 7.75
CA LEU A 31 3.39 3.86 9.11
C LEU A 31 4.42 2.74 9.23
N LEU A 32 4.52 1.89 8.23
CA LEU A 32 5.56 0.86 8.21
C LEU A 32 6.95 1.49 8.14
N ASP A 33 7.11 2.54 7.36
CA ASP A 33 8.37 3.26 7.25
C ASP A 33 8.78 3.89 8.59
N GLU A 34 7.80 4.30 9.39
CA GLU A 34 8.06 4.83 10.73
C GLU A 34 8.47 3.77 11.73
N GLY A 35 8.42 2.51 11.33
CA GLY A 35 8.85 1.40 12.17
C GLY A 35 7.75 0.70 12.94
N LEU A 36 6.48 1.00 12.66
CA LEU A 36 5.38 0.33 13.32
C LEU A 36 5.25 -1.11 12.81
N SER A 37 4.92 -2.01 13.72
CA SER A 37 4.57 -3.37 13.35
C SER A 37 3.16 -3.43 12.79
N PHE A 38 2.82 -4.54 12.14
CA PHE A 38 1.45 -4.76 11.65
C PHE A 38 0.45 -4.65 12.80
N ASP A 39 0.75 -5.26 13.93
CA ASP A 39 -0.14 -5.23 15.09
C ASP A 39 -0.33 -3.82 15.63
N GLU A 40 0.72 -3.03 15.65
CA GLU A 40 0.63 -1.63 16.09
C GLU A 40 -0.22 -0.79 15.14
N ILE A 41 -0.08 -1.00 13.84
CA ILE A 41 -0.89 -0.28 12.86
C ILE A 41 -2.36 -0.59 13.06
N ILE A 42 -2.70 -1.86 13.24
CA ILE A 42 -4.09 -2.27 13.43
C ILE A 42 -4.62 -1.76 14.77
N LYS A 43 -3.86 -1.94 15.83
CA LYS A 43 -4.31 -1.59 17.17
C LYS A 43 -4.46 -0.08 17.36
N ASP A 44 -3.48 0.69 16.90
CA ASP A 44 -3.39 2.10 17.25
C ASP A 44 -3.93 3.05 16.18
N TYR A 45 -4.02 2.61 14.93
CA TYR A 45 -4.41 3.48 13.83
C TYR A 45 -5.65 2.99 13.08
N TYR A 46 -5.66 1.74 12.66
CA TYR A 46 -6.69 1.22 11.77
C TYR A 46 -7.26 -0.10 12.29
N PRO A 47 -8.07 -0.06 13.34
CA PRO A 47 -8.56 -1.30 13.96
C PRO A 47 -9.46 -2.17 13.07
N ASP A 48 -9.96 -1.60 11.98
CA ASP A 48 -10.79 -2.36 11.03
C ASP A 48 -9.97 -3.15 10.02
N LEU A 49 -8.67 -2.95 9.98
CA LEU A 49 -7.80 -3.69 9.06
C LEU A 49 -7.43 -5.05 9.64
N ALA A 50 -7.17 -5.99 8.74
CA ALA A 50 -6.58 -7.27 9.07
C ALA A 50 -5.16 -7.32 8.51
N ILE A 51 -4.35 -8.25 9.00
CA ILE A 51 -2.98 -8.42 8.52
C ILE A 51 -2.91 -8.56 7.00
N PRO A 52 -3.78 -9.34 6.33
CA PRO A 52 -3.74 -9.42 4.87
C PRO A 52 -3.93 -8.09 4.15
N ASP A 53 -4.63 -7.13 4.77
CA ASP A 53 -4.79 -5.81 4.18
C ASP A 53 -3.46 -5.07 4.11
N ILE A 54 -2.67 -5.16 5.19
CA ILE A 54 -1.35 -4.52 5.24
C ILE A 54 -0.40 -5.22 4.27
N GLN A 55 -0.44 -6.55 4.22
CA GLN A 55 0.37 -7.31 3.27
C GLN A 55 0.04 -6.92 1.83
N ALA A 56 -1.24 -6.70 1.52
CA ALA A 56 -1.65 -6.27 0.19
C ALA A 56 -1.05 -4.93 -0.19
N CYS A 57 -0.94 -4.01 0.75
CA CYS A 57 -0.29 -2.72 0.50
C CYS A 57 1.18 -2.90 0.12
N ILE A 58 1.88 -3.76 0.84
CA ILE A 58 3.29 -4.05 0.54
C ILE A 58 3.41 -4.71 -0.83
N GLN A 59 2.55 -5.69 -1.13
CA GLN A 59 2.55 -6.37 -2.42
C GLN A 59 2.30 -5.40 -3.56
N TYR A 60 1.39 -4.46 -3.37
CA TYR A 60 1.10 -3.45 -4.37
C TYR A 60 2.34 -2.58 -4.65
N ALA A 61 3.02 -2.16 -3.59
CA ALA A 61 4.24 -1.36 -3.72
C ALA A 61 5.33 -2.15 -4.46
N ILE A 62 5.50 -3.41 -4.11
CA ILE A 62 6.48 -4.27 -4.77
C ILE A 62 6.16 -4.40 -6.26
N ALA A 63 4.90 -4.59 -6.60
CA ALA A 63 4.48 -4.72 -7.99
C ALA A 63 4.76 -3.45 -8.79
N LEU A 64 4.52 -2.29 -8.19
CA LEU A 64 4.82 -1.01 -8.84
C LEU A 64 6.32 -0.83 -9.08
N VAL A 65 7.12 -1.13 -8.08
CA VAL A 65 8.58 -1.01 -8.19
C VAL A 65 9.12 -1.99 -9.23
N ALA A 66 8.60 -3.19 -9.24
CA ALA A 66 9.01 -4.20 -10.22
C ALA A 66 8.70 -3.75 -11.65
N ALA A 67 7.54 -3.12 -11.85
CA ALA A 67 7.15 -2.61 -13.16
C ALA A 67 8.06 -1.46 -13.62
N GLU A 68 8.50 -0.61 -12.69
CA GLU A 68 9.36 0.51 -13.00
C GLU A 68 10.83 0.13 -13.12
N GLU A 69 11.22 -1.01 -12.58
CA GLU A 69 12.60 -1.47 -12.58
C GLU A 69 13.21 -1.52 -13.99
N ILE A 70 12.40 -1.87 -14.97
CA ILE A 70 12.85 -1.94 -16.36
C ILE A 70 13.39 -0.60 -16.81
N HIS A 71 12.78 0.49 -16.40
CA HIS A 71 13.21 1.83 -16.77
C HIS A 71 14.48 2.23 -16.02
N LEU A 72 14.59 1.81 -14.78
CA LEU A 72 15.73 2.16 -13.94
C LEU A 72 17.00 1.40 -14.31
N THR A 73 16.86 0.22 -14.87
CA THR A 73 18.03 -0.58 -15.27
C THR A 73 18.84 0.07 -16.38
N ALA A 74 18.28 1.04 -17.08
CA ALA A 74 19.00 1.78 -18.10
C ALA A 74 19.92 2.86 -17.52
N VAL A 75 19.80 3.14 -16.23
CA VAL A 75 20.61 4.17 -15.58
C VAL A 75 21.88 3.56 -15.04
N PRO A 76 23.06 4.04 -15.47
CA PRO A 76 24.31 3.53 -14.94
C PRO A 76 24.41 3.76 -13.44
N ALA A 77 24.97 2.81 -12.78
CA ALA A 77 25.18 2.90 -11.35
C ALA A 77 26.24 3.96 -11.01
#